data_213fdd2a007b52f951f668184ce35f6c
#
_entry.id   213fdd2a007b52f951f668184ce35f6c
#
_cell.length_a   1.000
_cell.length_b   1.000
_cell.length_c   1.000
_cell.angle_alpha   90.00
_cell.angle_beta   90.00
_cell.angle_gamma   90.00
#
_symmetry.space_group_name_H-M   'P 1'
#
loop_
_entity.id
_entity.type
_entity.pdbx_description
1 polymer ?
#
loop_
_entity_poly.entity_id
_entity_poly.type
_entity_poly.pdbx_seq_one_letter_code
_entity_poly.pdbx_strand_id
1 'polypeptide(L)'
;IIDHFVMTFLMVSIVFIALGPNFMDENNPSKMTTTMLFVMIPGFILYFAKDSLKGISVGKWIMGIMVRDENDQNEIPSFGRLFLRNLFIIIWPVEFIVLAINDQKKRLGDKVAKTVVVKNPNKPTELPRILALIGVGVVFFMFVFLFVGSAMKNSDAYKVATKEIEQNKDIIAETGGIKGYGMMPTGNVSISNGQGQAQLEIKVLGNTKDLNVSLYLEKEPNGQWQLIELQK
;
A
#
# COMPACT_ATOMS: atom_id res chain seq x y z
N ILE A 1 -9.78 10.08 7.51
CA ILE A 1 -9.04 8.82 7.70
C ILE A 1 -9.38 7.85 6.56
N ILE A 2 -10.65 7.40 6.39
CA ILE A 2 -11.05 6.41 5.38
C ILE A 2 -10.61 6.84 3.97
N ASP A 3 -10.92 8.06 3.55
CA ASP A 3 -10.51 8.59 2.25
C ASP A 3 -8.99 8.62 2.06
N HIS A 4 -8.25 8.98 3.11
CA HIS A 4 -6.80 8.97 3.06
C HIS A 4 -6.29 7.56 2.82
N PHE A 5 -6.79 6.60 3.59
CA PHE A 5 -6.43 5.19 3.44
C PHE A 5 -6.73 4.65 2.02
N VAL A 6 -7.95 4.89 1.51
CA VAL A 6 -8.37 4.43 0.17
C VAL A 6 -7.49 5.05 -0.92
N MET A 7 -7.24 6.36 -0.86
CA MET A 7 -6.46 7.05 -1.89
C MET A 7 -4.98 6.71 -1.82
N THR A 8 -4.40 6.58 -0.62
CA THR A 8 -3.01 6.14 -0.45
C THR A 8 -2.83 4.72 -0.97
N PHE A 9 -3.74 3.83 -0.60
CA PHE A 9 -3.73 2.45 -1.10
C PHE A 9 -3.78 2.39 -2.63
N LEU A 10 -4.69 3.16 -3.25
CA LEU A 10 -4.81 3.22 -4.70
C LEU A 10 -3.52 3.72 -5.36
N MET A 11 -2.92 4.81 -4.87
CA MET A 11 -1.67 5.36 -5.39
C MET A 11 -0.52 4.36 -5.26
N VAL A 12 -0.36 3.76 -4.08
CA VAL A 12 0.67 2.75 -3.81
C VAL A 12 0.49 1.54 -4.73
N SER A 13 -0.75 1.04 -4.87
CA SER A 13 -1.05 -0.07 -5.78
C SER A 13 -0.66 0.22 -7.22
N ILE A 14 -0.95 1.43 -7.72
CA ILE A 14 -0.59 1.82 -9.08
C ILE A 14 0.94 1.89 -9.26
N VAL A 15 1.67 2.46 -8.27
CA VAL A 15 3.14 2.47 -8.30
C VAL A 15 3.70 1.05 -8.41
N PHE A 16 3.20 0.14 -7.60
CA PHE A 16 3.65 -1.24 -7.60
C PHE A 16 3.31 -1.99 -8.89
N ILE A 17 2.11 -1.78 -9.43
CA ILE A 17 1.74 -2.37 -10.72
C ILE A 17 2.64 -1.81 -11.85
N ALA A 18 2.95 -0.52 -11.82
CA ALA A 18 3.76 0.14 -12.84
C ALA A 18 5.25 -0.25 -12.77
N LEU A 19 5.80 -0.43 -11.58
CA LEU A 19 7.17 -0.89 -11.38
C LEU A 19 7.31 -2.41 -11.55
N GLY A 20 6.23 -3.14 -11.30
CA GLY A 20 6.22 -4.60 -11.36
C GLY A 20 7.12 -5.24 -10.31
N PRO A 21 7.55 -6.49 -10.56
CA PRO A 21 8.39 -7.23 -9.61
C PRO A 21 9.79 -6.64 -9.41
N ASN A 22 10.23 -5.76 -10.30
CA ASN A 22 11.54 -5.10 -10.25
C ASN A 22 11.52 -3.79 -9.43
N PHE A 23 10.52 -3.60 -8.61
CA PHE A 23 10.40 -2.38 -7.78
C PHE A 23 11.58 -2.19 -6.81
N MET A 24 12.28 -3.29 -6.45
CA MET A 24 13.50 -3.28 -5.64
C MET A 24 14.79 -3.32 -6.49
N ASP A 25 14.71 -3.09 -7.81
CA ASP A 25 15.89 -3.08 -8.67
C ASP A 25 16.73 -1.82 -8.41
N GLU A 26 17.83 -1.99 -7.69
CA GLU A 26 18.79 -0.94 -7.37
C GLU A 26 19.58 -0.44 -8.60
N ASN A 27 19.58 -1.21 -9.68
CA ASN A 27 20.36 -0.88 -10.87
C ASN A 27 19.69 0.23 -11.70
N ASN A 28 18.44 0.59 -11.39
CA ASN A 28 17.71 1.61 -12.16
C ASN A 28 16.90 2.58 -11.27
N PRO A 29 17.55 3.35 -10.39
CA PRO A 29 16.88 4.29 -9.49
C PRO A 29 16.12 5.40 -10.24
N SER A 30 16.54 5.75 -11.44
CA SER A 30 15.86 6.75 -12.26
C SER A 30 14.48 6.28 -12.72
N LYS A 31 14.33 5.01 -13.05
CA LYS A 31 13.02 4.41 -13.41
C LYS A 31 12.04 4.47 -12.24
N MET A 32 12.51 4.13 -11.05
CA MET A 32 11.70 4.20 -9.82
C MET A 32 11.23 5.64 -9.58
N THR A 33 12.16 6.61 -9.58
CA THR A 33 11.85 8.03 -9.36
C THR A 33 10.86 8.55 -10.39
N THR A 34 11.10 8.26 -11.68
CA THR A 34 10.23 8.70 -12.78
C THR A 34 8.83 8.11 -12.62
N THR A 35 8.71 6.80 -12.37
CA THR A 35 7.41 6.15 -12.16
C THR A 35 6.67 6.74 -10.96
N MET A 36 7.38 6.96 -9.84
CA MET A 36 6.77 7.61 -8.68
C MET A 36 6.23 9.00 -9.02
N LEU A 37 6.97 9.84 -9.73
CA LEU A 37 6.49 11.17 -10.12
C LEU A 37 5.26 11.10 -11.03
N PHE A 38 5.27 10.22 -12.03
CA PHE A 38 4.14 10.03 -12.96
C PHE A 38 2.87 9.52 -12.28
N VAL A 39 2.99 8.77 -11.19
CA VAL A 39 1.83 8.26 -10.44
C VAL A 39 1.42 9.23 -9.33
N MET A 40 2.39 9.79 -8.59
CA MET A 40 2.11 10.62 -7.42
C MET A 40 1.48 11.96 -7.81
N ILE A 41 1.93 12.61 -8.91
CA ILE A 41 1.38 13.92 -9.31
C ILE A 41 -0.10 13.80 -9.68
N PRO A 42 -0.53 12.94 -10.62
CA PRO A 42 -1.96 12.73 -10.88
C PRO A 42 -2.72 12.19 -9.66
N GLY A 43 -2.09 11.33 -8.87
CA GLY A 43 -2.65 10.79 -7.64
C GLY A 43 -3.02 11.87 -6.63
N PHE A 44 -2.14 12.85 -6.41
CA PHE A 44 -2.42 14.00 -5.55
C PHE A 44 -3.54 14.88 -6.10
N ILE A 45 -3.57 15.12 -7.41
CA ILE A 45 -4.66 15.87 -8.04
C ILE A 45 -6.00 15.17 -7.77
N LEU A 46 -6.08 13.86 -7.97
CA LEU A 46 -7.27 13.06 -7.68
C LEU A 46 -7.60 13.06 -6.18
N TYR A 47 -6.58 12.99 -5.31
CA TYR A 47 -6.75 13.04 -3.87
C TYR A 47 -7.42 14.35 -3.42
N PHE A 48 -6.99 15.49 -3.96
CA PHE A 48 -7.61 16.77 -3.64
C PHE A 48 -8.98 16.94 -4.31
N ALA A 49 -9.19 16.31 -5.46
CA ALA A 49 -10.47 16.30 -6.18
C ALA A 49 -11.49 15.26 -5.64
N LYS A 50 -11.17 14.47 -4.63
CA LYS A 50 -12.00 13.33 -4.17
C LYS A 50 -13.45 13.68 -3.79
N ASP A 51 -13.69 14.91 -3.37
CA ASP A 51 -15.04 15.41 -3.01
C ASP A 51 -15.81 16.00 -4.19
N SER A 52 -15.24 16.04 -5.38
CA SER A 52 -15.80 16.74 -6.56
C SER A 52 -17.08 16.11 -7.08
N LEU A 53 -17.31 14.83 -6.81
CA LEU A 53 -18.53 14.14 -7.18
C LEU A 53 -19.63 14.42 -6.14
N LYS A 54 -20.46 15.43 -6.39
CA LYS A 54 -21.61 15.80 -5.56
C LYS A 54 -21.26 16.14 -4.10
N GLY A 55 -20.01 16.52 -3.82
CA GLY A 55 -19.53 16.77 -2.45
C GLY A 55 -19.37 15.48 -1.62
N ILE A 56 -19.22 14.33 -2.26
CA ILE A 56 -19.15 13.02 -1.61
C ILE A 56 -17.89 12.29 -2.06
N SER A 57 -17.11 11.81 -1.11
CA SER A 57 -16.02 10.86 -1.31
C SER A 57 -16.41 9.47 -0.82
N VAL A 58 -15.58 8.46 -1.09
CA VAL A 58 -15.81 7.08 -0.63
C VAL A 58 -15.97 7.04 0.89
N GLY A 59 -15.07 7.70 1.65
CA GLY A 59 -15.17 7.73 3.10
C GLY A 59 -16.39 8.49 3.60
N LYS A 60 -16.78 9.58 2.93
CA LYS A 60 -18.00 10.32 3.27
C LYS A 60 -19.26 9.52 2.99
N TRP A 61 -19.28 8.77 1.88
CA TRP A 61 -20.38 7.87 1.56
C TRP A 61 -20.51 6.78 2.64
N ILE A 62 -19.41 6.15 3.04
CA ILE A 62 -19.38 5.15 4.13
C ILE A 62 -19.90 5.77 5.43
N MET A 63 -19.49 6.99 5.76
CA MET A 63 -19.92 7.68 6.99
C MET A 63 -21.34 8.25 6.89
N GLY A 64 -21.94 8.29 5.69
CA GLY A 64 -23.27 8.87 5.47
C GLY A 64 -23.31 10.39 5.62
N ILE A 65 -22.22 11.06 5.23
CA ILE A 65 -22.08 12.53 5.27
C ILE A 65 -21.71 13.07 3.88
N MET A 66 -21.87 14.36 3.68
CA MET A 66 -21.56 15.05 2.43
C MET A 66 -21.12 16.49 2.69
N VAL A 67 -20.44 17.09 1.72
CA VAL A 67 -20.05 18.50 1.74
C VAL A 67 -21.10 19.34 1.02
N ARG A 68 -21.47 20.46 1.63
CA ARG A 68 -22.44 21.43 1.09
C ARG A 68 -21.93 22.84 1.24
N ASP A 69 -22.58 23.77 0.54
CA ASP A 69 -22.34 25.19 0.71
C ASP A 69 -22.72 25.62 2.12
N GLU A 70 -21.96 26.55 2.69
CA GLU A 70 -22.21 27.05 4.05
C GLU A 70 -23.49 27.87 4.13
N ASN A 71 -23.84 28.63 3.06
CA ASN A 71 -25.00 29.51 3.03
C ASN A 71 -26.27 28.76 2.59
N ASP A 72 -26.14 27.75 1.68
CA ASP A 72 -27.24 26.88 1.28
C ASP A 72 -26.81 25.41 1.28
N GLN A 73 -27.26 24.69 2.29
CA GLN A 73 -26.93 23.28 2.47
C GLN A 73 -27.56 22.35 1.41
N ASN A 74 -28.43 22.85 0.52
CA ASN A 74 -28.92 22.11 -0.62
C ASN A 74 -27.96 22.19 -1.82
N GLU A 75 -27.12 23.22 -1.87
CA GLU A 75 -26.19 23.43 -2.97
C GLU A 75 -24.87 22.66 -2.80
N ILE A 76 -24.37 22.19 -3.94
CA ILE A 76 -23.05 21.56 -4.02
C ILE A 76 -22.02 22.65 -4.30
N PRO A 77 -20.98 22.80 -3.46
CA PRO A 77 -19.91 23.77 -3.71
C PRO A 77 -19.23 23.50 -5.06
N SER A 78 -18.76 24.56 -5.71
CA SER A 78 -18.02 24.43 -6.97
C SER A 78 -16.78 23.55 -6.82
N PHE A 79 -16.34 22.95 -7.93
CA PHE A 79 -15.14 22.11 -7.97
C PHE A 79 -13.92 22.80 -7.35
N GLY A 80 -13.65 24.06 -7.70
CA GLY A 80 -12.52 24.84 -7.17
C GLY A 80 -12.59 25.00 -5.65
N ARG A 81 -13.76 25.21 -5.08
CA ARG A 81 -13.96 25.30 -3.63
C ARG A 81 -13.72 23.97 -2.94
N LEU A 82 -14.20 22.86 -3.50
CA LEU A 82 -13.97 21.52 -2.98
C LEU A 82 -12.51 21.11 -3.07
N PHE A 83 -11.84 21.47 -4.16
CA PHE A 83 -10.40 21.23 -4.34
C PHE A 83 -9.57 22.06 -3.34
N LEU A 84 -9.81 23.38 -3.26
CA LEU A 84 -9.15 24.27 -2.31
C LEU A 84 -9.31 23.78 -0.86
N ARG A 85 -10.52 23.39 -0.48
CA ARG A 85 -10.83 22.79 0.81
C ARG A 85 -9.90 21.65 1.18
N ASN A 86 -9.63 20.76 0.22
CA ASN A 86 -8.80 19.57 0.43
C ASN A 86 -7.30 19.86 0.38
N LEU A 87 -6.84 20.96 -0.23
CA LEU A 87 -5.42 21.37 -0.19
C LEU A 87 -4.92 21.61 1.24
N PHE A 88 -5.78 22.08 2.13
CA PHE A 88 -5.43 22.30 3.54
C PHE A 88 -5.07 21.01 4.28
N ILE A 89 -5.40 19.83 3.73
CA ILE A 89 -5.00 18.53 4.31
C ILE A 89 -3.46 18.38 4.33
N ILE A 90 -2.72 19.12 3.50
CA ILE A 90 -1.25 19.14 3.54
C ILE A 90 -0.74 19.56 4.93
N ILE A 91 -1.45 20.48 5.57
CA ILE A 91 -1.16 20.94 6.94
C ILE A 91 -2.08 20.24 7.97
N TRP A 92 -2.28 18.93 7.81
CA TRP A 92 -3.25 18.15 8.61
C TRP A 92 -3.16 18.33 10.14
N PRO A 93 -1.99 18.56 10.77
CA PRO A 93 -1.97 18.80 12.23
C PRO A 93 -2.71 20.08 12.61
N VAL A 94 -2.53 21.16 11.83
CA VAL A 94 -3.24 22.42 12.03
C VAL A 94 -4.74 22.25 11.79
N GLU A 95 -5.11 21.54 10.69
CA GLU A 95 -6.50 21.20 10.39
C GLU A 95 -7.17 20.44 11.52
N PHE A 96 -6.47 19.49 12.13
CA PHE A 96 -6.97 18.70 13.24
C PHE A 96 -7.18 19.56 14.50
N ILE A 97 -6.20 20.42 14.85
CA ILE A 97 -6.30 21.33 15.98
C ILE A 97 -7.50 22.26 15.79
N VAL A 98 -7.61 22.90 14.62
CA VAL A 98 -8.73 23.81 14.31
C VAL A 98 -10.08 23.10 14.43
N LEU A 99 -10.18 21.86 13.91
CA LEU A 99 -11.40 21.05 14.03
C LEU A 99 -11.74 20.73 15.50
N ALA A 100 -10.73 20.41 16.31
CA ALA A 100 -10.93 20.01 17.71
C ALA A 100 -11.44 21.18 18.58
N ILE A 101 -10.83 22.35 18.42
CA ILE A 101 -11.16 23.55 19.24
C ILE A 101 -12.33 24.39 18.70
N ASN A 102 -12.75 24.16 17.44
CA ASN A 102 -13.82 24.93 16.84
C ASN A 102 -15.20 24.37 17.26
N ASP A 103 -16.04 25.19 17.84
CA ASP A 103 -17.41 24.83 18.27
C ASP A 103 -18.28 24.33 17.12
N GLN A 104 -18.14 24.91 15.93
CA GLN A 104 -18.87 24.49 14.72
C GLN A 104 -18.32 23.22 14.08
N LYS A 105 -17.24 22.65 14.62
CA LYS A 105 -16.56 21.45 14.07
C LYS A 105 -16.21 21.59 12.58
N LYS A 106 -15.80 22.79 12.17
CA LYS A 106 -15.29 23.09 10.83
C LYS A 106 -13.77 23.09 10.83
N ARG A 107 -13.18 22.46 9.83
CA ARG A 107 -11.74 22.49 9.58
C ARG A 107 -11.36 23.86 8.98
N LEU A 108 -10.06 24.14 8.94
CA LEU A 108 -9.57 25.36 8.30
C LEU A 108 -9.96 25.41 6.81
N GLY A 109 -9.78 24.29 6.08
CA GLY A 109 -10.20 24.19 4.69
C GLY A 109 -11.71 24.39 4.50
N ASP A 110 -12.56 23.96 5.44
CA ASP A 110 -14.01 24.21 5.40
C ASP A 110 -14.32 25.71 5.53
N LYS A 111 -13.63 26.41 6.43
CA LYS A 111 -13.81 27.87 6.62
C LYS A 111 -13.39 28.66 5.38
N VAL A 112 -12.21 28.36 4.83
CA VAL A 112 -11.66 29.05 3.64
C VAL A 112 -12.53 28.80 2.41
N ALA A 113 -12.99 27.58 2.22
CA ALA A 113 -13.84 27.21 1.10
C ALA A 113 -15.34 27.53 1.30
N LYS A 114 -15.72 28.10 2.47
CA LYS A 114 -17.13 28.37 2.84
C LYS A 114 -18.01 27.12 2.65
N THR A 115 -17.59 26.01 3.25
CA THR A 115 -18.29 24.73 3.14
C THR A 115 -18.64 24.19 4.51
N VAL A 116 -19.58 23.29 4.55
CA VAL A 116 -20.01 22.57 5.76
C VAL A 116 -20.20 21.10 5.46
N VAL A 117 -19.91 20.25 6.45
CA VAL A 117 -20.18 18.82 6.37
C VAL A 117 -21.49 18.53 7.05
N VAL A 118 -22.42 17.95 6.30
CA VAL A 118 -23.79 17.62 6.76
C VAL A 118 -24.08 16.13 6.62
N LYS A 119 -25.11 15.65 7.31
CA LYS A 119 -25.61 14.28 7.10
C LYS A 119 -26.22 14.17 5.71
N ASN A 120 -25.92 13.08 5.02
CA ASN A 120 -26.54 12.80 3.72
C ASN A 120 -27.96 12.26 3.94
N PRO A 121 -29.03 12.95 3.52
CA PRO A 121 -30.40 12.47 3.66
C PRO A 121 -30.66 11.19 2.85
N ASN A 122 -29.96 11.03 1.72
CA ASN A 122 -30.09 9.88 0.82
C ASN A 122 -28.98 8.82 1.08
N LYS A 123 -28.46 8.75 2.33
CA LYS A 123 -27.45 7.75 2.65
C LYS A 123 -28.06 6.35 2.57
N PRO A 124 -27.30 5.35 2.06
CA PRO A 124 -27.70 3.95 2.17
C PRO A 124 -27.90 3.50 3.62
N THR A 125 -28.59 2.40 3.80
CA THR A 125 -28.68 1.71 5.11
C THR A 125 -27.30 1.40 5.67
N GLU A 126 -27.21 1.02 6.92
CA GLU A 126 -25.91 0.80 7.57
C GLU A 126 -25.16 -0.41 7.00
N LEU A 127 -25.89 -1.49 6.70
CA LEU A 127 -25.31 -2.76 6.25
C LEU A 127 -24.40 -2.60 5.00
N PRO A 128 -24.83 -2.04 3.85
CA PRO A 128 -23.96 -1.88 2.68
C PRO A 128 -22.75 -0.97 2.95
N ARG A 129 -22.86 -0.01 3.86
CA ARG A 129 -21.77 0.88 4.25
C ARG A 129 -20.70 0.15 5.08
N ILE A 130 -21.13 -0.70 6.01
CA ILE A 130 -20.24 -1.55 6.81
C ILE A 130 -19.57 -2.59 5.90
N LEU A 131 -20.32 -3.24 5.00
CA LEU A 131 -19.77 -4.19 4.04
C LEU A 131 -18.74 -3.54 3.10
N ALA A 132 -18.97 -2.31 2.66
CA ALA A 132 -18.00 -1.55 1.86
C ALA A 132 -16.71 -1.27 2.65
N LEU A 133 -16.82 -0.91 3.93
CA LEU A 133 -15.65 -0.68 4.79
C LEU A 133 -14.84 -1.98 4.99
N ILE A 134 -15.52 -3.09 5.27
CA ILE A 134 -14.89 -4.41 5.38
C ILE A 134 -14.25 -4.80 4.05
N GLY A 135 -14.94 -4.59 2.92
CA GLY A 135 -14.44 -4.89 1.58
C GLY A 135 -13.16 -4.13 1.25
N VAL A 136 -13.09 -2.84 1.56
CA VAL A 136 -11.87 -2.03 1.42
C VAL A 136 -10.72 -2.62 2.25
N GLY A 137 -10.97 -3.03 3.50
CA GLY A 137 -9.98 -3.67 4.35
C GLY A 137 -9.48 -5.00 3.78
N VAL A 138 -10.39 -5.87 3.35
CA VAL A 138 -10.05 -7.19 2.77
C VAL A 138 -9.22 -7.03 1.50
N VAL A 139 -9.63 -6.16 0.58
CA VAL A 139 -8.90 -5.90 -0.67
C VAL A 139 -7.49 -5.36 -0.38
N PHE A 140 -7.37 -4.45 0.59
CA PHE A 140 -6.08 -3.93 1.03
C PHE A 140 -5.15 -5.05 1.55
N PHE A 141 -5.62 -5.84 2.51
CA PHE A 141 -4.81 -6.92 3.08
C PHE A 141 -4.44 -7.96 2.03
N MET A 142 -5.37 -8.34 1.16
CA MET A 142 -5.10 -9.28 0.07
C MET A 142 -4.04 -8.72 -0.89
N PHE A 143 -4.14 -7.45 -1.27
CA PHE A 143 -3.16 -6.80 -2.13
C PHE A 143 -1.78 -6.76 -1.47
N VAL A 144 -1.67 -6.31 -0.22
CA VAL A 144 -0.39 -6.26 0.51
C VAL A 144 0.23 -7.65 0.60
N PHE A 145 -0.59 -8.65 0.94
CA PHE A 145 -0.12 -10.04 1.02
C PHE A 145 0.44 -10.54 -0.31
N LEU A 146 -0.33 -10.42 -1.40
CA LEU A 146 0.09 -10.87 -2.72
C LEU A 146 1.29 -10.08 -3.23
N PHE A 147 1.32 -8.78 -2.97
CA PHE A 147 2.39 -7.91 -3.41
C PHE A 147 3.71 -8.19 -2.69
N VAL A 148 3.70 -8.26 -1.35
CA VAL A 148 4.90 -8.58 -0.55
C VAL A 148 5.44 -9.95 -0.93
N GLY A 149 4.58 -10.96 -1.05
CA GLY A 149 4.97 -12.29 -1.50
C GLY A 149 5.63 -12.29 -2.89
N SER A 150 5.06 -11.53 -3.83
CA SER A 150 5.63 -11.39 -5.18
C SER A 150 6.97 -10.64 -5.16
N ALA A 151 7.06 -9.55 -4.42
CA ALA A 151 8.29 -8.76 -4.30
C ALA A 151 9.44 -9.59 -3.71
N MET A 152 9.16 -10.34 -2.65
CA MET A 152 10.16 -11.24 -2.05
C MET A 152 10.63 -12.33 -3.02
N LYS A 153 9.70 -13.00 -3.71
CA LYS A 153 10.03 -14.07 -4.68
C LYS A 153 10.83 -13.56 -5.88
N ASN A 154 10.66 -12.32 -6.27
CA ASN A 154 11.39 -11.72 -7.39
C ASN A 154 12.72 -11.08 -6.96
N SER A 155 13.01 -11.00 -5.66
CA SER A 155 14.31 -10.49 -5.17
C SER A 155 15.45 -11.41 -5.59
N ASP A 156 16.63 -10.82 -5.83
CA ASP A 156 17.82 -11.60 -6.20
C ASP A 156 18.29 -12.48 -5.05
N ALA A 157 18.09 -12.05 -3.80
CA ALA A 157 18.34 -12.88 -2.63
C ALA A 157 17.51 -14.18 -2.64
N TYR A 158 16.21 -14.08 -2.97
CA TYR A 158 15.34 -15.25 -3.05
C TYR A 158 15.74 -16.18 -4.19
N LYS A 159 16.12 -15.66 -5.36
CA LYS A 159 16.59 -16.46 -6.50
C LYS A 159 17.84 -17.25 -6.16
N VAL A 160 18.78 -16.62 -5.44
CA VAL A 160 19.99 -17.30 -4.94
C VAL A 160 19.61 -18.36 -3.89
N ALA A 161 18.75 -18.01 -2.94
CA ALA A 161 18.28 -18.93 -1.91
C ALA A 161 17.65 -20.20 -2.50
N THR A 162 16.73 -20.05 -3.48
CA THR A 162 16.08 -21.19 -4.15
C THR A 162 17.08 -22.04 -4.94
N LYS A 163 18.06 -21.42 -5.60
CA LYS A 163 19.12 -22.13 -6.30
C LYS A 163 19.97 -22.98 -5.35
N GLU A 164 20.32 -22.44 -4.18
CA GLU A 164 21.07 -23.19 -3.17
C GLU A 164 20.24 -24.35 -2.59
N ILE A 165 18.95 -24.17 -2.36
CA ILE A 165 18.03 -25.23 -1.96
C ILE A 165 18.00 -26.36 -3.03
N GLU A 166 17.89 -26.00 -4.32
CA GLU A 166 17.85 -26.95 -5.44
C GLU A 166 19.14 -27.75 -5.62
N GLN A 167 20.26 -27.25 -5.11
CA GLN A 167 21.55 -27.94 -5.16
C GLN A 167 21.88 -28.74 -3.89
N ASN A 168 21.09 -28.55 -2.83
CA ASN A 168 21.31 -29.21 -1.55
C ASN A 168 20.78 -30.64 -1.54
N LYS A 169 21.72 -31.62 -1.58
CA LYS A 169 21.39 -33.05 -1.65
C LYS A 169 20.57 -33.56 -0.46
N ASP A 170 20.81 -32.98 0.73
CA ASP A 170 20.10 -33.40 1.94
C ASP A 170 18.63 -32.95 1.92
N ILE A 171 18.37 -31.74 1.40
CA ILE A 171 16.99 -31.24 1.23
C ILE A 171 16.28 -32.06 0.18
N ILE A 172 16.92 -32.35 -0.95
CA ILE A 172 16.34 -33.16 -2.03
C ILE A 172 16.01 -34.57 -1.50
N ALA A 173 16.92 -35.20 -0.75
CA ALA A 173 16.72 -36.52 -0.19
C ALA A 173 15.55 -36.53 0.82
N GLU A 174 15.50 -35.54 1.71
CA GLU A 174 14.50 -35.44 2.75
C GLU A 174 13.08 -35.13 2.19
N THR A 175 12.99 -34.30 1.16
CA THR A 175 11.72 -33.94 0.50
C THR A 175 11.28 -34.96 -0.54
N GLY A 176 12.16 -35.89 -0.91
CA GLY A 176 11.91 -36.82 -2.01
C GLY A 176 11.87 -36.16 -3.40
N GLY A 177 12.56 -35.02 -3.52
CA GLY A 177 12.52 -34.12 -4.69
C GLY A 177 11.63 -32.90 -4.49
N ILE A 178 12.00 -31.80 -5.14
CA ILE A 178 11.35 -30.49 -4.99
C ILE A 178 10.27 -30.35 -6.06
N LYS A 179 9.02 -30.14 -5.65
CA LYS A 179 7.88 -29.79 -6.53
C LYS A 179 7.74 -28.28 -6.75
N GLY A 180 8.22 -27.49 -5.81
CA GLY A 180 8.08 -26.04 -5.83
C GLY A 180 8.25 -25.42 -4.44
N TYR A 181 7.78 -24.20 -4.31
CA TYR A 181 7.93 -23.41 -3.09
C TYR A 181 6.59 -22.88 -2.61
N GLY A 182 6.47 -22.67 -1.32
CA GLY A 182 5.29 -22.08 -0.69
C GLY A 182 4.90 -20.72 -1.30
N MET A 183 3.64 -20.34 -1.12
CA MET A 183 3.09 -19.15 -1.75
C MET A 183 3.78 -17.86 -1.27
N MET A 184 4.15 -17.80 0.01
CA MET A 184 4.76 -16.63 0.62
C MET A 184 6.00 -17.03 1.43
N PRO A 185 7.21 -16.63 1.01
CA PRO A 185 8.37 -16.70 1.87
C PRO A 185 8.23 -15.69 3.00
N THR A 186 8.77 -15.99 4.17
CA THR A 186 8.85 -15.05 5.29
C THR A 186 10.29 -14.62 5.52
N GLY A 187 10.48 -13.50 6.21
CA GLY A 187 11.82 -13.00 6.51
C GLY A 187 12.02 -11.52 6.19
N ASN A 188 13.27 -11.13 6.05
CA ASN A 188 13.68 -9.75 5.79
C ASN A 188 14.76 -9.71 4.71
N VAL A 189 14.69 -8.73 3.83
CA VAL A 189 15.75 -8.37 2.87
C VAL A 189 16.05 -6.89 3.08
N SER A 190 17.26 -6.55 3.46
CA SER A 190 17.72 -5.18 3.68
C SER A 190 18.92 -4.89 2.80
N ILE A 191 18.90 -3.75 2.14
CA ILE A 191 19.97 -3.29 1.28
C ILE A 191 20.27 -1.82 1.64
N SER A 192 21.53 -1.54 1.92
CA SER A 192 22.01 -0.20 2.28
C SER A 192 23.38 0.05 1.70
N ASN A 193 23.55 1.12 0.95
CA ASN A 193 24.83 1.50 0.32
C ASN A 193 25.47 0.36 -0.51
N GLY A 194 24.65 -0.47 -1.16
CA GLY A 194 25.07 -1.60 -1.96
C GLY A 194 25.39 -2.87 -1.18
N GLN A 195 25.48 -2.81 0.16
CA GLN A 195 25.54 -4.00 1.01
C GLN A 195 24.15 -4.55 1.25
N GLY A 196 23.99 -5.87 1.22
CA GLY A 196 22.72 -6.54 1.45
C GLY A 196 22.82 -7.63 2.52
N GLN A 197 21.75 -7.76 3.29
CA GLN A 197 21.53 -8.88 4.21
C GLN A 197 20.12 -9.40 4.00
N ALA A 198 19.96 -10.71 3.89
CA ALA A 198 18.67 -11.37 3.75
C ALA A 198 18.59 -12.56 4.70
N GLN A 199 17.52 -12.58 5.48
CA GLN A 199 17.13 -13.74 6.26
C GLN A 199 15.79 -14.21 5.73
N LEU A 200 15.75 -15.38 5.10
CA LEU A 200 14.59 -15.91 4.43
C LEU A 200 14.19 -17.26 5.02
N GLU A 201 12.92 -17.46 5.28
CA GLU A 201 12.34 -18.76 5.56
C GLU A 201 11.46 -19.15 4.38
N ILE A 202 11.80 -20.26 3.74
CA ILE A 202 11.19 -20.73 2.51
C ILE A 202 10.60 -22.12 2.75
N LYS A 203 9.28 -22.25 2.54
CA LYS A 203 8.64 -23.55 2.54
C LYS A 203 8.93 -24.26 1.21
N VAL A 204 9.68 -25.36 1.27
CA VAL A 204 9.95 -26.26 0.17
C VAL A 204 8.84 -27.30 0.09
N LEU A 205 8.16 -27.38 -1.03
CA LEU A 205 7.13 -28.38 -1.28
C LEU A 205 7.78 -29.61 -1.90
N GLY A 206 7.75 -30.72 -1.16
CA GLY A 206 8.39 -31.97 -1.58
C GLY A 206 7.42 -32.99 -2.20
N ASN A 207 7.97 -34.06 -2.74
CA ASN A 207 7.19 -35.22 -3.21
C ASN A 207 6.68 -36.07 -2.06
N THR A 208 7.47 -36.20 -0.99
CA THR A 208 7.16 -37.02 0.18
C THR A 208 6.81 -36.20 1.39
N LYS A 209 7.51 -35.07 1.60
CA LYS A 209 7.38 -34.22 2.77
C LYS A 209 7.71 -32.77 2.41
N ASP A 210 6.95 -31.83 2.95
CA ASP A 210 7.30 -30.40 2.92
C ASP A 210 8.32 -30.09 4.01
N LEU A 211 9.20 -29.12 3.74
CA LEU A 211 10.25 -28.70 4.66
C LEU A 211 10.31 -27.16 4.73
N ASN A 212 10.44 -26.59 5.91
CA ASN A 212 10.78 -25.19 6.07
C ASN A 212 12.30 -25.05 6.15
N VAL A 213 12.87 -24.17 5.33
CA VAL A 213 14.30 -23.93 5.24
C VAL A 213 14.56 -22.47 5.52
N SER A 214 15.42 -22.20 6.50
CA SER A 214 15.89 -20.87 6.85
C SER A 214 17.27 -20.63 6.23
N LEU A 215 17.41 -19.49 5.53
CA LEU A 215 18.65 -19.12 4.86
C LEU A 215 19.06 -17.71 5.29
N TYR A 216 20.36 -17.55 5.54
CA TYR A 216 20.98 -16.25 5.73
C TYR A 216 21.93 -15.98 4.56
N LEU A 217 21.71 -14.86 3.88
CA LEU A 217 22.48 -14.44 2.71
C LEU A 217 23.04 -13.05 2.93
N GLU A 218 24.22 -12.81 2.38
CA GLU A 218 24.88 -11.49 2.37
C GLU A 218 25.27 -11.09 0.94
N LYS A 219 25.39 -9.79 0.74
CA LYS A 219 25.83 -9.17 -0.50
C LYS A 219 26.80 -8.04 -0.18
N GLU A 220 28.01 -8.10 -0.72
CA GLU A 220 28.98 -7.02 -0.70
C GLU A 220 28.63 -5.90 -1.68
N PRO A 221 29.10 -4.66 -1.49
CA PRO A 221 28.91 -3.60 -2.47
C PRO A 221 29.40 -4.02 -3.86
N ASN A 222 28.54 -3.88 -4.86
CA ASN A 222 28.78 -4.34 -6.25
C ASN A 222 29.00 -5.85 -6.42
N GLY A 223 28.81 -6.63 -5.35
CA GLY A 223 28.89 -8.09 -5.36
C GLY A 223 27.55 -8.76 -5.70
N GLN A 224 27.56 -10.08 -5.67
CA GLN A 224 26.37 -10.90 -5.78
C GLN A 224 25.95 -11.42 -4.39
N TRP A 225 24.69 -11.80 -4.25
CA TRP A 225 24.20 -12.47 -3.06
C TRP A 225 24.91 -13.83 -2.88
N GLN A 226 25.33 -14.12 -1.66
CA GLN A 226 26.02 -15.36 -1.27
C GLN A 226 25.31 -15.97 -0.07
N LEU A 227 25.16 -17.29 -0.07
CA LEU A 227 24.64 -18.01 1.08
C LEU A 227 25.72 -18.09 2.16
N ILE A 228 25.38 -17.66 3.37
CA ILE A 228 26.24 -17.76 4.55
C ILE A 228 25.83 -18.93 5.43
N GLU A 229 24.51 -19.11 5.63
CA GLU A 229 23.99 -20.16 6.50
C GLU A 229 22.67 -20.72 5.95
N LEU A 230 22.49 -22.05 6.12
CA LEU A 230 21.26 -22.76 5.78
C LEU A 230 20.92 -23.69 6.94
N GLN A 231 19.69 -23.55 7.45
CA GLN A 231 19.12 -24.38 8.51
C GLN A 231 17.80 -25.02 8.04
N LYS A 232 17.47 -26.20 8.56
CA LYS A 232 16.25 -26.97 8.26
C LYS A 232 15.33 -26.98 9.47
#